data_def69ca4d2b2890460830ca425aefeef
#
_entry.id   def69ca4d2b2890460830ca425aefeef
#
_cell.length_a   1.000
_cell.length_b   1.000
_cell.length_c   1.000
_cell.angle_alpha   90.00
_cell.angle_beta   90.00
_cell.angle_gamma   90.00
#
_symmetry.space_group_name_H-M   'P 1'
#
loop_
_entity.id
_entity.type
_entity.pdbx_description
1 polymer ?
#
loop_
_entity_poly.entity_id
_entity_poly.type
_entity_poly.pdbx_seq_one_letter_code
_entity_poly.pdbx_strand_id
1 'polypeptide(L)'
;MKPITSNNNAGHLTFLKGSEAIAKMVALCQPGVVAAYPITPQTGIIEQLVKLSASGQADFSFVQAESEYSALSIALGAAAMGVAAYTATSSQGLLYMTEVIYNLAGLRLPLVMTCANRSISAPINIWNDHQDAMAVREAGWLMFFAEDNQEAIEQHWLAFALSQKLRLPVMVNVDGFRLTHASEPVALPNKQLVKKLLNNKIKAVLNTKKPQTTGWFAMPTEYQQQRLELRRVIANSWPIIKNTNQQFNNLWQPIKTKLLGRNNHSSDPAVEYYGPAQAKLVIVAMGSIIGELKDLADKANKQKPGSVAILKIKLYRPFPEKVIERYLNQAEQIIIIDRSPGLGAQPPLFSDIMTIKPLNKNNISSQIIGLGGDIDLTKMEKIIKNI
;
A
#
# COMPACT_ATOMS: atom_id res chain seq x y z
N MET A 1 -26.38 18.18 10.49
CA MET A 1 -26.37 16.76 10.80
C MET A 1 -25.57 16.54 12.07
N LYS A 2 -26.15 15.92 13.11
CA LYS A 2 -25.39 15.55 14.31
C LYS A 2 -24.37 14.48 13.93
N PRO A 3 -23.11 14.53 14.41
CA PRO A 3 -22.14 13.48 14.13
C PRO A 3 -22.65 12.16 14.75
N ILE A 4 -22.69 11.12 13.92
CA ILE A 4 -23.01 9.77 14.38
C ILE A 4 -21.78 9.26 15.14
N THR A 5 -21.75 9.52 16.44
CA THR A 5 -20.72 8.99 17.35
C THR A 5 -21.25 7.75 18.03
N SER A 6 -21.05 6.58 17.42
CA SER A 6 -21.15 5.33 18.16
C SER A 6 -19.80 5.02 18.83
N ASN A 7 -19.64 5.44 20.08
CA ASN A 7 -18.46 5.11 20.88
C ASN A 7 -18.52 3.65 21.31
N ASN A 8 -17.68 2.81 20.74
CA ASN A 8 -17.30 1.52 21.31
C ASN A 8 -15.94 1.69 22.01
N ASN A 9 -15.73 1.06 23.17
CA ASN A 9 -14.46 1.13 23.92
C ASN A 9 -13.21 0.75 23.09
N ALA A 10 -13.36 0.20 21.88
CA ALA A 10 -12.27 -0.27 21.01
C ALA A 10 -12.07 0.58 19.74
N GLY A 11 -13.00 1.46 19.37
CA GLY A 11 -12.93 2.32 18.18
C GLY A 11 -14.18 3.16 17.99
N HIS A 12 -14.16 4.04 16.98
CA HIS A 12 -15.27 4.93 16.65
C HIS A 12 -15.38 5.16 15.13
N LEU A 13 -16.60 5.43 14.67
CA LEU A 13 -16.88 5.85 13.30
C LEU A 13 -16.79 7.36 13.19
N THR A 14 -16.12 7.85 12.16
CA THR A 14 -15.96 9.28 11.90
C THR A 14 -15.89 9.55 10.40
N PHE A 15 -16.17 10.78 9.97
CA PHE A 15 -16.06 11.23 8.58
C PHE A 15 -14.75 12.00 8.45
N LEU A 16 -13.81 11.52 7.62
CA LEU A 16 -12.49 12.12 7.45
C LEU A 16 -12.09 12.19 5.99
N LYS A 17 -11.30 13.21 5.65
CA LYS A 17 -10.50 13.18 4.43
C LYS A 17 -9.43 12.08 4.55
N GLY A 18 -9.05 11.48 3.44
CA GLY A 18 -8.03 10.42 3.45
C GLY A 18 -6.71 10.86 4.07
N SER A 19 -6.26 12.09 3.78
CA SER A 19 -5.06 12.65 4.43
C SER A 19 -5.17 12.73 5.95
N GLU A 20 -6.34 13.09 6.48
CA GLU A 20 -6.60 13.12 7.93
C GLU A 20 -6.69 11.72 8.53
N ALA A 21 -7.34 10.80 7.83
CA ALA A 21 -7.48 9.41 8.26
C ALA A 21 -6.11 8.72 8.37
N ILE A 22 -5.26 8.87 7.34
CA ILE A 22 -3.90 8.35 7.31
C ILE A 22 -3.07 8.96 8.44
N ALA A 23 -3.07 10.29 8.60
CA ALA A 23 -2.31 10.96 9.65
C ALA A 23 -2.71 10.49 11.05
N LYS A 24 -4.02 10.34 11.33
CA LYS A 24 -4.51 9.80 12.61
C LYS A 24 -4.06 8.37 12.83
N MET A 25 -4.10 7.51 11.80
CA MET A 25 -3.66 6.13 11.93
C MET A 25 -2.15 6.03 12.17
N VAL A 26 -1.34 6.81 11.45
CA VAL A 26 0.11 6.91 11.67
C VAL A 26 0.40 7.36 13.10
N ALA A 27 -0.30 8.38 13.60
CA ALA A 27 -0.15 8.84 14.99
C ALA A 27 -0.52 7.75 16.01
N LEU A 28 -1.57 6.95 15.75
CA LEU A 28 -1.95 5.80 16.58
C LEU A 28 -0.88 4.69 16.59
N CYS A 29 -0.15 4.53 15.49
CA CYS A 29 0.99 3.59 15.39
C CYS A 29 2.24 4.06 16.14
N GLN A 30 2.27 5.31 16.60
CA GLN A 30 3.32 5.90 17.44
C GLN A 30 4.74 5.78 16.84
N PRO A 31 5.02 6.32 15.64
CA PRO A 31 6.39 6.49 15.21
C PRO A 31 7.13 7.40 16.20
N GLY A 32 8.44 7.17 16.40
CA GLY A 32 9.26 8.08 17.19
C GLY A 32 9.78 9.27 16.38
N VAL A 33 9.93 9.08 15.06
CA VAL A 33 10.36 10.13 14.12
C VAL A 33 9.45 10.15 12.89
N VAL A 34 9.02 11.35 12.52
CA VAL A 34 8.36 11.67 11.25
C VAL A 34 9.24 12.69 10.54
N ALA A 35 9.79 12.32 9.39
CA ALA A 35 10.58 13.24 8.57
C ALA A 35 9.92 13.40 7.20
N ALA A 36 9.76 14.63 6.72
CA ALA A 36 9.09 14.88 5.46
C ALA A 36 9.53 16.18 4.78
N TYR A 37 9.33 16.20 3.47
CA TYR A 37 9.34 17.38 2.62
C TYR A 37 7.99 17.49 1.92
N PRO A 38 7.32 18.67 1.91
CA PRO A 38 5.97 18.79 1.36
C PRO A 38 5.96 18.68 -0.16
N ILE A 39 5.10 17.81 -0.68
CA ILE A 39 4.83 17.64 -2.11
C ILE A 39 3.35 17.31 -2.32
N THR A 40 2.69 17.97 -3.31
CA THR A 40 1.29 17.68 -3.66
C THR A 40 1.16 16.28 -4.31
N PRO A 41 0.15 15.45 -3.92
CA PRO A 41 -0.96 15.69 -2.98
C PRO A 41 -0.70 15.13 -1.56
N GLN A 42 0.53 14.80 -1.19
CA GLN A 42 0.91 14.26 0.11
C GLN A 42 0.83 15.32 1.24
N THR A 43 0.99 16.61 0.93
CA THR A 43 1.12 17.72 1.89
C THR A 43 0.07 17.67 3.01
N GLY A 44 -1.19 17.35 2.67
CA GLY A 44 -2.27 17.28 3.66
C GLY A 44 -2.04 16.23 4.76
N ILE A 45 -1.32 15.13 4.47
CA ILE A 45 -0.97 14.11 5.47
C ILE A 45 0.00 14.69 6.49
N ILE A 46 1.03 15.40 6.01
CA ILE A 46 2.08 15.98 6.86
C ILE A 46 1.53 17.12 7.70
N GLU A 47 0.72 18.01 7.12
CA GLU A 47 0.06 19.09 7.86
C GLU A 47 -0.79 18.56 9.03
N GLN A 48 -1.52 17.47 8.82
CA GLN A 48 -2.30 16.85 9.88
C GLN A 48 -1.42 16.21 10.95
N LEU A 49 -0.31 15.54 10.58
CA LEU A 49 0.65 15.00 11.53
C LEU A 49 1.28 16.12 12.38
N VAL A 50 1.67 17.23 11.77
CA VAL A 50 2.19 18.41 12.49
C VAL A 50 1.15 18.95 13.48
N LYS A 51 -0.13 19.09 13.07
CA LYS A 51 -1.21 19.53 13.95
C LYS A 51 -1.42 18.59 15.14
N LEU A 52 -1.38 17.27 14.91
CA LEU A 52 -1.51 16.25 15.97
C LEU A 52 -0.35 16.33 16.97
N SER A 53 0.87 16.53 16.50
CA SER A 53 2.05 16.70 17.36
C SER A 53 1.99 18.01 18.14
N ALA A 54 1.71 19.13 17.48
CA ALA A 54 1.63 20.45 18.11
C ALA A 54 0.52 20.56 19.15
N SER A 55 -0.59 19.81 18.99
CA SER A 55 -1.69 19.75 19.96
C SER A 55 -1.48 18.74 21.09
N GLY A 56 -0.34 18.03 21.13
CA GLY A 56 -0.04 16.99 22.13
C GLY A 56 -0.85 15.70 21.96
N GLN A 57 -1.57 15.53 20.85
CA GLN A 57 -2.33 14.30 20.55
C GLN A 57 -1.44 13.16 20.03
N ALA A 58 -0.25 13.49 19.54
CA ALA A 58 0.76 12.52 19.10
C ALA A 58 2.13 12.91 19.63
N ASP A 59 2.92 11.90 20.01
CA ASP A 59 4.26 12.07 20.58
C ASP A 59 5.28 11.48 19.61
N PHE A 60 5.82 12.33 18.73
CA PHE A 60 6.94 12.02 17.83
C PHE A 60 7.74 13.28 17.52
N SER A 61 9.03 13.10 17.24
CA SER A 61 9.86 14.16 16.70
C SER A 61 9.52 14.39 15.24
N PHE A 62 9.02 15.58 14.90
CA PHE A 62 8.81 15.98 13.52
C PHE A 62 10.04 16.70 12.98
N VAL A 63 10.57 16.28 11.84
CA VAL A 63 11.70 16.89 11.16
C VAL A 63 11.30 17.31 9.75
N GLN A 64 11.23 18.61 9.53
CA GLN A 64 11.07 19.17 8.20
C GLN A 64 12.44 19.19 7.51
N ALA A 65 12.55 18.42 6.44
CA ALA A 65 13.76 18.35 5.64
C ALA A 65 13.72 19.39 4.51
N GLU A 66 14.88 19.67 3.89
CA GLU A 66 15.02 20.56 2.74
C GLU A 66 14.78 19.86 1.39
N SER A 67 14.66 18.53 1.43
CA SER A 67 14.37 17.70 0.26
C SER A 67 13.77 16.36 0.67
N GLU A 68 13.16 15.66 -0.29
CA GLU A 68 12.64 14.29 -0.07
C GLU A 68 13.79 13.32 0.22
N TYR A 69 14.93 13.47 -0.47
CA TYR A 69 16.13 12.66 -0.23
C TYR A 69 16.58 12.75 1.23
N SER A 70 16.70 13.96 1.75
CA SER A 70 17.08 14.20 3.15
C SER A 70 16.01 13.69 4.13
N ALA A 71 14.72 13.85 3.82
CA ALA A 71 13.64 13.35 4.66
C ALA A 71 13.75 11.83 4.85
N LEU A 72 13.97 11.06 3.77
CA LEU A 72 14.11 9.62 3.87
C LEU A 72 15.44 9.23 4.54
N SER A 73 16.51 9.99 4.33
CA SER A 73 17.81 9.76 4.98
C SER A 73 17.73 9.96 6.50
N ILE A 74 17.00 10.97 6.97
CA ILE A 74 16.71 11.19 8.41
C ILE A 74 15.92 10.01 8.99
N ALA A 75 14.87 9.57 8.28
CA ALA A 75 14.06 8.44 8.71
C ALA A 75 14.87 7.12 8.71
N LEU A 76 15.80 6.91 7.76
CA LEU A 76 16.76 5.81 7.75
C LEU A 76 17.64 5.83 9.00
N GLY A 77 18.21 6.98 9.34
CA GLY A 77 19.04 7.15 10.54
C GLY A 77 18.28 6.80 11.82
N ALA A 78 17.04 7.27 11.96
CA ALA A 78 16.15 6.93 13.05
C ALA A 78 15.88 5.41 13.13
N ALA A 79 15.55 4.78 12.00
CA ALA A 79 15.34 3.33 11.94
C ALA A 79 16.59 2.53 12.30
N ALA A 80 17.78 2.99 11.90
CA ALA A 80 19.05 2.36 12.25
C ALA A 80 19.34 2.42 13.77
N MET A 81 18.85 3.45 14.45
CA MET A 81 18.91 3.58 15.92
C MET A 81 17.78 2.83 16.65
N GLY A 82 16.96 2.06 15.93
CA GLY A 82 15.87 1.28 16.52
C GLY A 82 14.63 2.09 16.86
N VAL A 83 14.46 3.24 16.22
CA VAL A 83 13.28 4.10 16.36
C VAL A 83 12.32 3.82 15.21
N ALA A 84 11.03 3.63 15.50
CA ALA A 84 10.01 3.55 14.46
C ALA A 84 9.96 4.87 13.69
N ALA A 85 10.14 4.82 12.37
CA ALA A 85 10.19 6.01 11.53
C ALA A 85 9.11 5.98 10.44
N TYR A 86 8.65 7.15 10.07
CA TYR A 86 7.64 7.35 9.04
C TYR A 86 8.01 8.53 8.13
N THR A 87 7.70 8.39 6.86
CA THR A 87 7.73 9.48 5.89
C THR A 87 6.56 9.37 4.92
N ALA A 88 6.29 10.43 4.18
CA ALA A 88 5.33 10.41 3.08
C ALA A 88 5.87 11.25 1.92
N THR A 89 5.56 10.83 0.69
CA THR A 89 6.02 11.48 -0.53
C THR A 89 5.05 11.23 -1.69
N SER A 90 5.45 11.66 -2.89
CA SER A 90 4.66 11.59 -4.13
C SER A 90 5.57 11.73 -5.34
N SER A 91 5.28 11.04 -6.46
CA SER A 91 5.84 11.35 -7.79
C SER A 91 7.37 11.53 -7.82
N GLN A 92 7.85 12.70 -8.30
CA GLN A 92 9.26 13.05 -8.37
C GLN A 92 9.96 12.97 -7.02
N GLY A 93 9.27 13.25 -5.92
CA GLY A 93 9.82 13.10 -4.58
C GLY A 93 10.21 11.65 -4.29
N LEU A 94 9.37 10.67 -4.70
CA LEU A 94 9.71 9.26 -4.58
C LEU A 94 10.93 8.88 -5.44
N LEU A 95 11.01 9.40 -6.66
CA LEU A 95 12.15 9.17 -7.54
C LEU A 95 13.44 9.79 -6.98
N TYR A 96 13.34 10.96 -6.36
CA TYR A 96 14.48 11.61 -5.72
C TYR A 96 14.99 10.84 -4.49
N MET A 97 14.15 10.06 -3.84
CA MET A 97 14.53 9.18 -2.72
C MET A 97 15.14 7.84 -3.16
N THR A 98 15.25 7.52 -4.44
CA THR A 98 15.52 6.17 -4.96
C THR A 98 16.75 5.51 -4.34
N GLU A 99 17.86 6.21 -4.21
CA GLU A 99 19.08 5.67 -3.58
C GLU A 99 18.79 5.17 -2.14
N VAL A 100 18.15 6.03 -1.35
CA VAL A 100 17.85 5.72 0.07
C VAL A 100 16.80 4.59 0.17
N ILE A 101 15.87 4.52 -0.77
CA ILE A 101 14.88 3.42 -0.87
C ILE A 101 15.59 2.08 -0.99
N TYR A 102 16.58 1.95 -1.89
CA TYR A 102 17.37 0.72 -2.02
C TYR A 102 18.24 0.44 -0.80
N ASN A 103 18.80 1.49 -0.18
CA ASN A 103 19.61 1.35 1.05
C ASN A 103 18.79 0.83 2.23
N LEU A 104 17.57 1.33 2.44
CA LEU A 104 16.68 0.87 3.51
C LEU A 104 16.41 -0.64 3.42
N ALA A 105 16.09 -1.13 2.24
CA ALA A 105 15.84 -2.55 2.01
C ALA A 105 17.13 -3.38 2.19
N GLY A 106 18.24 -2.92 1.62
CA GLY A 106 19.55 -3.58 1.72
C GLY A 106 20.07 -3.70 3.16
N LEU A 107 19.87 -2.66 3.97
CA LEU A 107 20.21 -2.62 5.38
C LEU A 107 19.17 -3.30 6.29
N ARG A 108 18.04 -3.71 5.71
CA ARG A 108 16.93 -4.34 6.44
C ARG A 108 16.43 -3.50 7.62
N LEU A 109 16.17 -2.24 7.35
CA LEU A 109 15.68 -1.28 8.31
C LEU A 109 14.14 -1.18 8.22
N PRO A 110 13.43 -1.31 9.35
CA PRO A 110 11.98 -1.16 9.38
C PRO A 110 11.58 0.31 9.24
N LEU A 111 10.81 0.62 8.23
CA LEU A 111 10.27 1.95 7.99
C LEU A 111 8.91 1.83 7.30
N VAL A 112 8.01 2.79 7.54
CA VAL A 112 6.75 2.91 6.82
C VAL A 112 6.73 4.21 6.05
N MET A 113 6.33 4.11 4.77
CA MET A 113 6.17 5.25 3.87
C MET A 113 4.77 5.26 3.29
N THR A 114 4.13 6.43 3.23
CA THR A 114 2.99 6.65 2.35
C THR A 114 3.47 7.23 1.03
N CYS A 115 3.12 6.60 -0.09
CA CYS A 115 3.19 7.21 -1.40
C CYS A 115 1.78 7.67 -1.81
N ALA A 116 1.54 8.98 -1.79
CA ALA A 116 0.35 9.55 -2.40
C ALA A 116 0.58 9.63 -3.91
N ASN A 117 0.24 8.53 -4.60
CA ASN A 117 0.60 8.32 -6.00
C ASN A 117 0.19 9.46 -6.90
N ARG A 118 1.10 9.88 -7.76
CA ARG A 118 0.95 10.96 -8.71
C ARG A 118 1.81 10.69 -9.95
N SER A 119 1.32 11.12 -11.12
CA SER A 119 2.03 11.01 -12.39
C SER A 119 3.44 11.60 -12.35
N ILE A 120 4.32 11.07 -13.19
CA ILE A 120 5.71 11.52 -13.33
C ILE A 120 5.81 12.55 -14.45
N SER A 121 6.56 13.65 -14.24
CA SER A 121 6.90 14.62 -15.30
C SER A 121 7.96 14.02 -16.26
N ALA A 122 8.06 14.48 -17.51
CA ALA A 122 7.30 15.50 -18.22
C ALA A 122 6.22 14.86 -19.09
N PRO A 123 5.09 15.52 -19.35
CA PRO A 123 4.69 16.82 -18.82
C PRO A 123 4.37 16.79 -17.33
N ILE A 124 4.38 17.98 -16.68
CA ILE A 124 3.96 18.04 -15.27
C ILE A 124 2.46 17.78 -15.17
N ASN A 125 2.10 16.85 -14.27
CA ASN A 125 0.75 16.48 -13.98
C ASN A 125 0.65 16.17 -12.48
N ILE A 126 -0.38 16.69 -11.80
CA ILE A 126 -0.55 16.50 -10.35
C ILE A 126 -1.54 15.38 -9.99
N TRP A 127 -2.25 14.85 -10.98
CA TRP A 127 -3.24 13.80 -10.80
C TRP A 127 -2.57 12.43 -10.65
N ASN A 128 -3.34 11.48 -10.17
CA ASN A 128 -2.86 10.17 -9.80
C ASN A 128 -2.66 9.20 -10.98
N ASP A 129 -1.64 8.42 -10.90
CA ASP A 129 -1.42 7.13 -11.54
C ASP A 129 -0.41 6.33 -10.69
N HIS A 130 0.09 5.20 -11.16
CA HIS A 130 0.99 4.36 -10.39
C HIS A 130 2.44 4.36 -10.91
N GLN A 131 2.80 5.24 -11.83
CA GLN A 131 4.14 5.25 -12.44
C GLN A 131 5.25 5.44 -11.40
N ASP A 132 5.01 6.29 -10.39
CA ASP A 132 5.97 6.57 -9.32
C ASP A 132 6.30 5.31 -8.50
N ALA A 133 5.28 4.62 -7.98
CA ALA A 133 5.47 3.39 -7.23
C ALA A 133 6.08 2.26 -8.10
N MET A 134 5.67 2.16 -9.37
CA MET A 134 6.18 1.14 -10.28
C MET A 134 7.65 1.35 -10.62
N ALA A 135 8.17 2.58 -10.61
CA ALA A 135 9.58 2.88 -10.83
C ALA A 135 10.49 2.25 -9.76
N VAL A 136 9.98 2.04 -8.53
CA VAL A 136 10.75 1.50 -7.40
C VAL A 136 10.29 0.11 -6.95
N ARG A 137 9.44 -0.57 -7.72
CA ARG A 137 8.85 -1.87 -7.36
C ARG A 137 9.86 -2.99 -7.09
N GLU A 138 11.09 -2.87 -7.61
CA GLU A 138 12.17 -3.84 -7.44
C GLU A 138 13.14 -3.50 -6.28
N ALA A 139 12.83 -2.46 -5.50
CA ALA A 139 13.73 -2.00 -4.44
C ALA A 139 13.75 -2.89 -3.17
N GLY A 140 12.89 -3.89 -3.08
CA GLY A 140 12.85 -4.83 -1.95
C GLY A 140 11.94 -4.40 -0.80
N TRP A 141 10.99 -3.52 -1.06
CA TRP A 141 9.95 -3.10 -0.13
C TRP A 141 8.70 -3.98 -0.22
N LEU A 142 7.95 -4.09 0.86
CA LEU A 142 6.57 -4.50 0.75
C LEU A 142 5.75 -3.33 0.21
N MET A 143 4.81 -3.60 -0.72
CA MET A 143 4.03 -2.55 -1.38
C MET A 143 2.54 -2.87 -1.34
N PHE A 144 1.81 -2.11 -0.55
CA PHE A 144 0.34 -2.13 -0.51
C PHE A 144 -0.26 -1.08 -1.46
N PHE A 145 -1.49 -1.36 -1.94
CA PHE A 145 -2.31 -0.43 -2.72
C PHE A 145 -3.72 -0.39 -2.14
N ALA A 146 -4.16 0.78 -1.71
CA ALA A 146 -5.46 0.96 -1.07
C ALA A 146 -6.57 1.29 -2.07
N GLU A 147 -7.74 0.69 -1.88
CA GLU A 147 -8.95 0.96 -2.65
C GLU A 147 -9.68 2.21 -2.14
N ASP A 148 -9.82 2.34 -0.82
CA ASP A 148 -10.55 3.39 -0.13
C ASP A 148 -9.81 3.87 1.13
N ASN A 149 -10.33 4.89 1.80
CA ASN A 149 -9.70 5.46 2.99
C ASN A 149 -9.72 4.51 4.20
N GLN A 150 -10.71 3.62 4.28
CA GLN A 150 -10.72 2.59 5.32
C GLN A 150 -9.59 1.59 5.12
N GLU A 151 -9.40 1.12 3.91
CA GLU A 151 -8.30 0.21 3.60
C GLU A 151 -6.94 0.90 3.75
N ALA A 152 -6.83 2.17 3.37
CA ALA A 152 -5.60 2.94 3.56
C ALA A 152 -5.14 2.93 5.03
N ILE A 153 -6.03 3.20 5.99
CA ILE A 153 -5.67 3.16 7.42
C ILE A 153 -5.34 1.75 7.89
N GLU A 154 -6.06 0.74 7.43
CA GLU A 154 -5.82 -0.67 7.77
C GLU A 154 -4.45 -1.13 7.27
N GLN A 155 -4.10 -0.75 6.05
CA GLN A 155 -2.79 -1.05 5.46
C GLN A 155 -1.65 -0.33 6.20
N HIS A 156 -1.85 0.90 6.70
CA HIS A 156 -0.84 1.57 7.54
C HIS A 156 -0.60 0.83 8.85
N TRP A 157 -1.66 0.38 9.52
CA TRP A 157 -1.50 -0.42 10.74
C TRP A 157 -0.76 -1.73 10.48
N LEU A 158 -1.14 -2.46 9.43
CA LEU A 158 -0.43 -3.66 8.98
C LEU A 158 1.01 -3.36 8.57
N ALA A 159 1.26 -2.24 7.89
CA ALA A 159 2.59 -1.82 7.46
C ALA A 159 3.54 -1.63 8.64
N PHE A 160 3.12 -0.93 9.69
CA PHE A 160 3.93 -0.80 10.91
C PHE A 160 4.22 -2.14 11.57
N ALA A 161 3.23 -3.03 11.68
CA ALA A 161 3.42 -4.35 12.25
C ALA A 161 4.37 -5.23 11.42
N LEU A 162 4.18 -5.24 10.11
CA LEU A 162 4.98 -6.05 9.19
C LEU A 162 6.41 -5.53 9.05
N SER A 163 6.60 -4.20 8.98
CA SER A 163 7.93 -3.62 8.88
C SER A 163 8.81 -4.02 10.06
N GLN A 164 8.26 -4.00 11.27
CA GLN A 164 8.96 -4.38 12.50
C GLN A 164 9.27 -5.88 12.55
N LYS A 165 8.29 -6.74 12.23
CA LYS A 165 8.45 -8.20 12.28
C LYS A 165 9.41 -8.74 11.22
N LEU A 166 9.35 -8.20 10.02
CA LEU A 166 10.16 -8.62 8.88
C LEU A 166 11.52 -7.92 8.84
N ARG A 167 11.65 -6.77 9.52
CA ARG A 167 12.77 -5.85 9.35
C ARG A 167 12.97 -5.48 7.89
N LEU A 168 11.89 -5.06 7.26
CA LEU A 168 11.83 -4.58 5.89
C LEU A 168 11.02 -3.29 5.84
N PRO A 169 11.35 -2.37 4.95
CA PRO A 169 10.53 -1.20 4.74
C PRO A 169 9.22 -1.56 4.03
N VAL A 170 8.16 -0.81 4.31
CA VAL A 170 6.82 -1.01 3.75
C VAL A 170 6.28 0.30 3.19
N MET A 171 5.80 0.26 1.96
CA MET A 171 5.14 1.37 1.28
C MET A 171 3.64 1.11 1.21
N VAL A 172 2.85 2.10 1.60
CA VAL A 172 1.40 2.13 1.40
C VAL A 172 1.10 3.14 0.31
N ASN A 173 0.63 2.66 -0.82
CA ASN A 173 0.26 3.45 -1.98
C ASN A 173 -1.21 3.85 -1.88
N VAL A 174 -1.48 5.13 -1.99
CA VAL A 174 -2.81 5.71 -1.99
C VAL A 174 -2.95 6.64 -3.19
N ASP A 175 -4.01 6.50 -3.95
CA ASP A 175 -4.25 7.34 -5.12
C ASP A 175 -4.38 8.80 -4.73
N GLY A 176 -3.44 9.64 -5.14
CA GLY A 176 -3.41 11.06 -4.85
C GLY A 176 -4.66 11.78 -5.37
N PHE A 177 -5.14 12.79 -4.68
CA PHE A 177 -6.42 13.48 -4.85
C PHE A 177 -7.64 12.58 -4.67
N ARG A 178 -7.74 11.43 -5.30
CA ARG A 178 -8.91 10.53 -5.20
C ARG A 178 -9.14 10.05 -3.78
N LEU A 179 -8.10 9.55 -3.11
CA LEU A 179 -8.19 9.11 -1.71
C LEU A 179 -7.79 10.23 -0.74
N THR A 180 -6.69 10.92 -0.99
CA THR A 180 -6.16 11.92 -0.04
C THR A 180 -7.12 13.09 0.24
N HIS A 181 -7.98 13.46 -0.73
CA HIS A 181 -8.90 14.60 -0.62
C HIS A 181 -10.37 14.19 -0.47
N ALA A 182 -10.73 12.96 -0.82
CA ALA A 182 -12.09 12.45 -0.60
C ALA A 182 -12.37 12.29 0.89
N SER A 183 -13.58 12.67 1.30
CA SER A 183 -14.08 12.45 2.66
C SER A 183 -14.99 11.22 2.69
N GLU A 184 -14.66 10.28 3.55
CA GLU A 184 -15.37 9.00 3.66
C GLU A 184 -15.66 8.66 5.13
N PRO A 185 -16.68 7.82 5.39
CA PRO A 185 -16.87 7.23 6.72
C PRO A 185 -15.74 6.23 7.01
N VAL A 186 -14.99 6.49 8.07
CA VAL A 186 -13.84 5.68 8.47
C VAL A 186 -14.00 5.21 9.91
N ALA A 187 -13.88 3.91 10.13
CA ALA A 187 -13.81 3.33 11.46
C ALA A 187 -12.35 3.36 11.94
N LEU A 188 -12.07 4.16 12.97
CA LEU A 188 -10.75 4.28 13.58
C LEU A 188 -10.66 3.41 14.83
N PRO A 189 -9.59 2.57 15.00
CA PRO A 189 -9.32 1.87 16.24
C PRO A 189 -8.84 2.83 17.33
N ASN A 190 -8.97 2.43 18.59
CA ASN A 190 -8.31 3.14 19.66
C ASN A 190 -6.80 2.77 19.77
N LYS A 191 -6.03 3.60 20.48
CA LYS A 191 -4.59 3.43 20.68
C LYS A 191 -4.23 2.09 21.34
N GLN A 192 -5.05 1.61 22.27
CA GLN A 192 -4.78 0.35 23.00
C GLN A 192 -4.92 -0.86 22.06
N LEU A 193 -5.90 -0.83 21.16
CA LEU A 193 -6.10 -1.88 20.17
C LEU A 193 -4.94 -1.92 19.16
N VAL A 194 -4.52 -0.75 18.68
CA VAL A 194 -3.39 -0.64 17.74
C VAL A 194 -2.12 -1.24 18.33
N LYS A 195 -1.82 -0.94 19.58
CA LYS A 195 -0.64 -1.48 20.30
C LYS A 195 -0.59 -3.01 20.39
N LYS A 196 -1.72 -3.71 20.36
CA LYS A 196 -1.75 -5.19 20.46
C LYS A 196 -1.08 -5.89 19.28
N LEU A 197 -1.02 -5.25 18.12
CA LEU A 197 -0.40 -5.82 16.93
C LEU A 197 1.06 -5.38 16.75
N LEU A 198 1.43 -4.22 17.32
CA LEU A 198 2.75 -3.62 17.14
C LEU A 198 3.77 -4.20 18.11
N ASN A 199 4.99 -4.37 17.64
CA ASN A 199 6.14 -4.67 18.51
C ASN A 199 6.82 -3.36 18.91
N ASN A 200 6.78 -3.01 20.19
CA ASN A 200 7.36 -1.76 20.68
C ASN A 200 8.90 -1.77 20.76
N LYS A 201 9.55 -2.91 20.47
CA LYS A 201 11.02 -3.04 20.57
C LYS A 201 11.61 -3.30 19.17
N ILE A 202 12.00 -2.23 18.49
CA ILE A 202 12.81 -2.32 17.28
C ILE A 202 14.27 -2.45 17.70
N LYS A 203 14.95 -3.49 17.19
CA LYS A 203 16.38 -3.68 17.48
C LYS A 203 17.19 -2.64 16.70
N ALA A 204 17.93 -1.80 17.41
CA ALA A 204 18.91 -0.91 16.81
C ALA A 204 19.99 -1.72 16.05
N VAL A 205 20.38 -1.23 14.89
CA VAL A 205 21.52 -1.74 14.11
C VAL A 205 22.79 -1.01 14.53
N LEU A 206 22.69 0.29 14.77
CA LEU A 206 23.81 1.08 15.29
C LEU A 206 23.85 1.02 16.82
N ASN A 207 25.06 0.93 17.36
CA ASN A 207 25.29 0.93 18.81
C ASN A 207 26.53 1.78 19.12
N THR A 208 26.34 2.89 19.82
CA THR A 208 27.42 3.82 20.20
C THR A 208 28.45 3.20 21.12
N LYS A 209 28.07 2.17 21.93
CA LYS A 209 28.99 1.46 22.81
C LYS A 209 29.79 0.35 22.10
N LYS A 210 29.31 -0.12 20.95
CA LYS A 210 30.01 -1.07 20.09
C LYS A 210 29.86 -0.59 18.64
N PRO A 211 30.69 0.39 18.23
CA PRO A 211 30.63 0.94 16.87
C PRO A 211 30.83 -0.15 15.83
N GLN A 212 29.96 -0.17 14.84
CA GLN A 212 30.06 -1.09 13.70
C GLN A 212 29.65 -0.36 12.44
N THR A 213 30.26 -0.72 11.32
CA THR A 213 29.88 -0.20 10.02
C THR A 213 28.67 -0.95 9.52
N THR A 214 27.65 -0.22 9.06
CA THR A 214 26.52 -0.75 8.31
C THR A 214 26.62 -0.25 6.87
N GLY A 215 26.29 -1.11 5.88
CA GLY A 215 26.45 -0.73 4.47
C GLY A 215 27.93 -0.60 4.08
N TRP A 216 28.74 -1.56 4.48
CA TRP A 216 30.18 -1.57 4.16
C TRP A 216 30.45 -1.78 2.68
N PHE A 217 31.67 -1.48 2.27
CA PHE A 217 32.16 -1.82 0.94
C PHE A 217 32.27 -3.35 0.82
N ALA A 218 31.42 -3.96 0.00
CA ALA A 218 31.38 -5.40 -0.21
C ALA A 218 32.12 -5.80 -1.48
N MET A 219 32.92 -6.86 -1.41
CA MET A 219 33.51 -7.51 -2.59
C MET A 219 32.40 -8.18 -3.42
N PRO A 220 32.61 -8.45 -4.73
CA PRO A 220 31.57 -8.96 -5.63
C PRO A 220 30.82 -10.19 -5.10
N THR A 221 31.52 -11.16 -4.53
CA THR A 221 30.93 -12.39 -3.97
C THR A 221 30.06 -12.07 -2.74
N GLU A 222 30.52 -11.22 -1.85
CA GLU A 222 29.78 -10.79 -0.65
C GLU A 222 28.53 -10.00 -1.04
N TYR A 223 28.65 -9.08 -2.01
CA TYR A 223 27.52 -8.31 -2.54
C TYR A 223 26.46 -9.24 -3.12
N GLN A 224 26.83 -10.20 -3.95
CA GLN A 224 25.91 -11.17 -4.52
C GLN A 224 25.20 -11.97 -3.42
N GLN A 225 25.91 -12.45 -2.42
CA GLN A 225 25.34 -13.17 -1.29
C GLN A 225 24.31 -12.32 -0.53
N GLN A 226 24.61 -11.06 -0.24
CA GLN A 226 23.72 -10.13 0.46
C GLN A 226 22.42 -9.89 -0.36
N ARG A 227 22.53 -9.67 -1.67
CA ARG A 227 21.37 -9.45 -2.53
C ARG A 227 20.50 -10.69 -2.64
N LEU A 228 21.09 -11.88 -2.76
CA LEU A 228 20.36 -13.15 -2.80
C LEU A 228 19.70 -13.47 -1.44
N GLU A 229 20.35 -13.12 -0.33
CA GLU A 229 19.75 -13.26 0.99
C GLU A 229 18.54 -12.34 1.17
N LEU A 230 18.63 -11.07 0.77
CA LEU A 230 17.46 -10.15 0.77
C LEU A 230 16.30 -10.73 -0.05
N ARG A 231 16.59 -11.27 -1.25
CA ARG A 231 15.59 -11.94 -2.07
C ARG A 231 14.94 -13.13 -1.35
N ARG A 232 15.72 -13.98 -0.67
CA ARG A 232 15.21 -15.12 0.12
C ARG A 232 14.31 -14.65 1.27
N VAL A 233 14.72 -13.61 1.98
CA VAL A 233 13.95 -13.04 3.08
C VAL A 233 12.58 -12.55 2.59
N ILE A 234 12.55 -11.84 1.47
CA ILE A 234 11.30 -11.35 0.88
C ILE A 234 10.43 -12.52 0.42
N ALA A 235 10.98 -13.50 -0.28
CA ALA A 235 10.26 -14.69 -0.73
C ALA A 235 9.67 -15.50 0.43
N ASN A 236 10.40 -15.60 1.54
CA ASN A 236 10.00 -16.35 2.74
C ASN A 236 9.15 -15.52 3.73
N SER A 237 8.75 -14.31 3.40
CA SER A 237 7.96 -13.45 4.30
C SER A 237 6.49 -13.84 4.42
N TRP A 238 5.96 -14.63 3.49
CA TRP A 238 4.54 -15.00 3.42
C TRP A 238 3.94 -15.59 4.70
N PRO A 239 4.60 -16.51 5.43
CA PRO A 239 4.06 -17.03 6.69
C PRO A 239 3.85 -15.92 7.74
N ILE A 240 4.80 -14.97 7.83
CA ILE A 240 4.70 -13.82 8.74
C ILE A 240 3.60 -12.86 8.30
N ILE A 241 3.48 -12.59 6.99
CA ILE A 241 2.43 -11.74 6.42
C ILE A 241 1.04 -12.33 6.73
N LYS A 242 0.84 -13.62 6.45
CA LYS A 242 -0.43 -14.33 6.69
C LYS A 242 -0.80 -14.34 8.17
N ASN A 243 0.14 -14.70 9.04
CA ASN A 243 -0.09 -14.72 10.49
C ASN A 243 -0.41 -13.32 11.04
N THR A 244 0.32 -12.29 10.59
CA THR A 244 0.06 -10.92 11.04
C THR A 244 -1.31 -10.42 10.55
N ASN A 245 -1.70 -10.74 9.31
CA ASN A 245 -3.02 -10.42 8.79
C ASN A 245 -4.13 -11.16 9.55
N GLN A 246 -3.92 -12.42 9.93
CA GLN A 246 -4.88 -13.17 10.74
C GLN A 246 -5.04 -12.55 12.12
N GLN A 247 -3.94 -12.17 12.79
CA GLN A 247 -3.98 -11.46 14.08
C GLN A 247 -4.73 -10.12 13.95
N PHE A 248 -4.44 -9.35 12.90
CA PHE A 248 -5.12 -8.10 12.60
C PHE A 248 -6.63 -8.32 12.41
N ASN A 249 -7.01 -9.30 11.60
CA ASN A 249 -8.41 -9.61 11.33
C ASN A 249 -9.16 -10.02 12.61
N ASN A 250 -8.56 -10.87 13.43
CA ASN A 250 -9.16 -11.29 14.71
C ASN A 250 -9.37 -10.11 15.67
N LEU A 251 -8.46 -9.13 15.65
CA LEU A 251 -8.56 -7.94 16.49
C LEU A 251 -9.54 -6.89 15.98
N TRP A 252 -9.57 -6.67 14.66
CA TRP A 252 -10.19 -5.50 14.07
C TRP A 252 -11.53 -5.77 13.37
N GLN A 253 -11.66 -6.88 12.63
CA GLN A 253 -12.85 -7.11 11.80
C GLN A 253 -14.17 -7.10 12.56
N PRO A 254 -14.29 -7.72 13.76
CA PRO A 254 -15.54 -7.68 14.50
C PRO A 254 -15.97 -6.26 14.89
N ILE A 255 -14.98 -5.39 15.20
CA ILE A 255 -15.20 -4.01 15.59
C ILE A 255 -15.58 -3.19 14.35
N LYS A 256 -14.80 -3.31 13.26
CA LYS A 256 -15.05 -2.61 12.00
C LYS A 256 -16.44 -2.93 11.44
N THR A 257 -16.79 -4.19 11.36
CA THR A 257 -18.11 -4.64 10.86
C THR A 257 -19.25 -4.01 11.67
N LYS A 258 -19.12 -3.95 12.99
CA LYS A 258 -20.12 -3.30 13.84
C LYS A 258 -20.20 -1.79 13.59
N LEU A 259 -19.08 -1.12 13.35
CA LEU A 259 -19.02 0.34 13.16
C LEU A 259 -19.51 0.75 11.76
N LEU A 260 -19.13 0.03 10.72
CA LEU A 260 -19.47 0.36 9.32
C LEU A 260 -20.78 -0.29 8.83
N GLY A 261 -21.34 -1.26 9.58
CA GLY A 261 -22.56 -1.96 9.18
C GLY A 261 -22.40 -2.87 7.96
N ARG A 262 -21.16 -3.12 7.51
CA ARG A 262 -20.85 -3.94 6.33
C ARG A 262 -19.71 -4.91 6.63
N ASN A 263 -19.83 -6.12 6.08
CA ASN A 263 -18.83 -7.18 6.24
C ASN A 263 -18.04 -7.34 4.92
N ASN A 264 -17.16 -6.39 4.64
CA ASN A 264 -16.24 -6.48 3.50
C ASN A 264 -14.93 -7.09 4.00
N HIS A 265 -14.85 -8.42 4.01
CA HIS A 265 -13.68 -9.10 4.54
C HIS A 265 -13.10 -10.09 3.54
N SER A 266 -11.85 -9.81 3.11
CA SER A 266 -11.00 -10.81 2.47
C SER A 266 -10.05 -11.40 3.51
N SER A 267 -10.07 -12.71 3.67
CA SER A 267 -9.13 -13.41 4.55
C SER A 267 -7.69 -13.42 4.03
N ASP A 268 -7.52 -13.27 2.72
CA ASP A 268 -6.19 -13.24 2.10
C ASP A 268 -5.54 -11.86 2.28
N PRO A 269 -4.27 -11.78 2.72
CA PRO A 269 -3.57 -10.52 2.91
C PRO A 269 -3.24 -9.79 1.61
N ALA A 270 -3.12 -10.51 0.50
CA ALA A 270 -2.59 -9.96 -0.74
C ALA A 270 -3.64 -9.65 -1.79
N VAL A 271 -4.76 -10.39 -1.79
CA VAL A 271 -5.79 -10.25 -2.80
C VAL A 271 -7.19 -10.23 -2.20
N GLU A 272 -8.14 -9.71 -2.94
CA GLU A 272 -9.58 -9.84 -2.69
C GLU A 272 -10.25 -10.24 -3.99
N TYR A 273 -11.07 -11.30 -3.96
CA TYR A 273 -11.89 -11.70 -5.09
C TYR A 273 -13.33 -11.25 -4.83
N TYR A 274 -13.87 -10.46 -5.73
CA TYR A 274 -15.21 -9.91 -5.64
C TYR A 274 -16.06 -10.35 -6.82
N GLY A 275 -17.22 -10.94 -6.55
CA GLY A 275 -18.16 -11.41 -7.57
C GLY A 275 -18.35 -12.93 -7.58
N PRO A 276 -18.95 -13.49 -8.64
CA PRO A 276 -19.22 -14.90 -8.78
C PRO A 276 -17.96 -15.77 -8.78
N ALA A 277 -17.97 -16.90 -8.09
CA ALA A 277 -16.79 -17.78 -7.97
C ALA A 277 -16.26 -18.30 -9.33
N GLN A 278 -17.17 -18.47 -10.30
CA GLN A 278 -16.83 -18.88 -11.68
C GLN A 278 -17.35 -17.81 -12.65
N ALA A 279 -16.67 -16.67 -12.70
CA ALA A 279 -17.00 -15.62 -13.65
C ALA A 279 -16.37 -15.89 -15.01
N LYS A 280 -17.09 -15.56 -16.10
CA LYS A 280 -16.55 -15.64 -17.46
C LYS A 280 -15.36 -14.70 -17.64
N LEU A 281 -15.51 -13.46 -17.16
CA LEU A 281 -14.46 -12.45 -17.19
C LEU A 281 -13.96 -12.17 -15.78
N VAL A 282 -12.65 -12.23 -15.57
CA VAL A 282 -11.99 -11.72 -14.36
C VAL A 282 -11.18 -10.48 -14.72
N ILE A 283 -11.48 -9.36 -14.06
CA ILE A 283 -10.73 -8.11 -14.19
C ILE A 283 -9.75 -8.00 -13.02
N VAL A 284 -8.47 -7.82 -13.31
CA VAL A 284 -7.42 -7.67 -12.31
C VAL A 284 -6.97 -6.23 -12.25
N ALA A 285 -6.97 -5.63 -11.07
CA ALA A 285 -6.53 -4.25 -10.87
C ALA A 285 -6.07 -4.01 -9.42
N MET A 286 -5.55 -2.81 -9.14
CA MET A 286 -5.17 -2.33 -7.81
C MET A 286 -5.42 -0.82 -7.66
N GLY A 287 -5.54 -0.36 -6.40
CA GLY A 287 -5.80 1.04 -6.06
C GLY A 287 -7.28 1.42 -6.14
N SER A 288 -7.57 2.72 -6.19
CA SER A 288 -8.93 3.25 -6.05
C SER A 288 -9.88 2.92 -7.21
N ILE A 289 -9.38 2.49 -8.37
CA ILE A 289 -10.20 2.03 -9.49
C ILE A 289 -11.11 0.84 -9.14
N ILE A 290 -10.77 0.11 -8.10
CA ILE A 290 -11.48 -1.11 -7.69
C ILE A 290 -12.93 -0.82 -7.32
N GLY A 291 -13.22 0.32 -6.68
CA GLY A 291 -14.60 0.70 -6.34
C GLY A 291 -15.51 0.77 -7.56
N GLU A 292 -15.07 1.51 -8.59
CA GLU A 292 -15.82 1.64 -9.83
C GLU A 292 -15.94 0.32 -10.60
N LEU A 293 -14.89 -0.53 -10.55
CA LEU A 293 -14.93 -1.85 -11.18
C LEU A 293 -15.91 -2.79 -10.46
N LYS A 294 -16.04 -2.71 -9.13
CA LYS A 294 -17.05 -3.45 -8.37
C LYS A 294 -18.47 -3.02 -8.77
N ASP A 295 -18.73 -1.72 -8.87
CA ASP A 295 -20.01 -1.19 -9.32
C ASP A 295 -20.34 -1.66 -10.75
N LEU A 296 -19.35 -1.69 -11.63
CA LEU A 296 -19.49 -2.17 -12.99
C LEU A 296 -19.78 -3.68 -13.03
N ALA A 297 -19.09 -4.48 -12.22
CA ALA A 297 -19.33 -5.91 -12.08
C ALA A 297 -20.73 -6.21 -11.53
N ASP A 298 -21.21 -5.44 -10.55
CA ASP A 298 -22.55 -5.58 -10.00
C ASP A 298 -23.64 -5.29 -11.05
N LYS A 299 -23.47 -4.23 -11.84
CA LYS A 299 -24.39 -3.90 -12.95
C LYS A 299 -24.43 -5.04 -13.99
N ALA A 300 -23.26 -5.57 -14.36
CA ALA A 300 -23.15 -6.66 -15.32
C ALA A 300 -23.80 -7.95 -14.80
N ASN A 301 -23.51 -8.33 -13.56
CA ASN A 301 -24.04 -9.55 -12.95
C ASN A 301 -25.54 -9.49 -12.65
N LYS A 302 -26.13 -8.29 -12.47
CA LYS A 302 -27.59 -8.11 -12.43
C LYS A 302 -28.27 -8.42 -13.77
N GLN A 303 -27.62 -8.10 -14.88
CA GLN A 303 -28.14 -8.38 -16.22
C GLN A 303 -27.87 -9.82 -16.64
N LYS A 304 -26.67 -10.34 -16.38
CA LYS A 304 -26.23 -11.67 -16.75
C LYS A 304 -25.42 -12.28 -15.59
N PRO A 305 -26.06 -13.09 -14.71
CA PRO A 305 -25.38 -13.72 -13.58
C PRO A 305 -24.13 -14.52 -14.01
N GLY A 306 -23.04 -14.38 -13.29
CA GLY A 306 -21.79 -15.09 -13.59
C GLY A 306 -20.92 -14.44 -14.64
N SER A 307 -21.21 -13.22 -15.06
CA SER A 307 -20.49 -12.56 -16.16
C SER A 307 -19.12 -12.02 -15.73
N VAL A 308 -19.03 -11.28 -14.62
CA VAL A 308 -17.82 -10.52 -14.25
C VAL A 308 -17.44 -10.70 -12.79
N ALA A 309 -16.15 -10.89 -12.53
CA ALA A 309 -15.56 -10.77 -11.18
C ALA A 309 -14.33 -9.87 -11.21
N ILE A 310 -13.98 -9.34 -10.05
CA ILE A 310 -12.82 -8.48 -9.84
C ILE A 310 -11.82 -9.20 -8.94
N LEU A 311 -10.58 -9.32 -9.40
CA LEU A 311 -9.45 -9.74 -8.58
C LEU A 311 -8.62 -8.49 -8.22
N LYS A 312 -8.82 -8.00 -7.02
CA LYS A 312 -8.09 -6.86 -6.46
C LYS A 312 -6.76 -7.31 -5.89
N ILE A 313 -5.68 -6.63 -6.25
CA ILE A 313 -4.37 -6.80 -5.63
C ILE A 313 -4.23 -5.74 -4.53
N LYS A 314 -4.09 -6.20 -3.27
CA LYS A 314 -3.87 -5.35 -2.08
C LYS A 314 -2.40 -5.22 -1.72
N LEU A 315 -1.66 -6.34 -1.76
CA LEU A 315 -0.21 -6.40 -1.54
C LEU A 315 0.46 -6.85 -2.83
N TYR A 316 1.12 -5.91 -3.51
CA TYR A 316 1.76 -6.15 -4.80
C TYR A 316 3.18 -6.72 -4.68
N ARG A 317 3.90 -6.37 -3.61
CA ARG A 317 5.23 -6.91 -3.30
C ARG A 317 5.28 -7.38 -1.83
N PRO A 318 5.75 -8.62 -1.59
CA PRO A 318 6.12 -9.64 -2.57
C PRO A 318 4.94 -10.03 -3.46
N PHE A 319 5.24 -10.38 -4.73
CA PHE A 319 4.17 -10.67 -5.70
C PHE A 319 3.42 -11.97 -5.33
N PRO A 320 2.08 -11.95 -5.22
CA PRO A 320 1.28 -13.05 -4.71
C PRO A 320 0.93 -14.10 -5.79
N GLU A 321 1.93 -14.60 -6.50
CA GLU A 321 1.81 -15.44 -7.68
C GLU A 321 0.83 -16.61 -7.51
N LYS A 322 1.03 -17.45 -6.45
CA LYS A 322 0.21 -18.65 -6.21
C LYS A 322 -1.27 -18.36 -5.96
N VAL A 323 -1.56 -17.21 -5.35
CA VAL A 323 -2.95 -16.83 -5.06
C VAL A 323 -3.62 -16.30 -6.32
N ILE A 324 -2.93 -15.48 -7.08
CA ILE A 324 -3.40 -14.97 -8.38
C ILE A 324 -3.66 -16.13 -9.33
N GLU A 325 -2.71 -17.07 -9.48
CA GLU A 325 -2.83 -18.26 -10.30
C GLU A 325 -4.13 -19.02 -10.01
N ARG A 326 -4.42 -19.29 -8.72
CA ARG A 326 -5.63 -20.04 -8.31
C ARG A 326 -6.92 -19.39 -8.80
N TYR A 327 -7.02 -18.06 -8.79
CA TYR A 327 -8.23 -17.37 -9.25
C TYR A 327 -8.28 -17.23 -10.76
N LEU A 328 -7.15 -17.02 -11.43
CA LEU A 328 -7.11 -16.79 -12.87
C LEU A 328 -7.21 -18.07 -13.69
N ASN A 329 -6.78 -19.22 -13.16
CA ASN A 329 -6.90 -20.52 -13.87
C ASN A 329 -8.36 -20.95 -14.13
N GLN A 330 -9.33 -20.34 -13.44
CA GLN A 330 -10.75 -20.67 -13.58
C GLN A 330 -11.49 -19.69 -14.53
N ALA A 331 -10.84 -18.63 -14.97
CA ALA A 331 -11.44 -17.60 -15.81
C ALA A 331 -11.35 -17.95 -17.30
N GLU A 332 -12.46 -17.75 -18.03
CA GLU A 332 -12.46 -17.88 -19.50
C GLU A 332 -11.71 -16.72 -20.16
N GLN A 333 -11.88 -15.52 -19.62
CA GLN A 333 -11.22 -14.29 -20.10
C GLN A 333 -10.64 -13.51 -18.92
N ILE A 334 -9.50 -12.88 -19.14
CA ILE A 334 -8.81 -12.07 -18.13
C ILE A 334 -8.44 -10.72 -18.72
N ILE A 335 -8.81 -9.65 -18.04
CA ILE A 335 -8.37 -8.29 -18.36
C ILE A 335 -7.56 -7.76 -17.21
N ILE A 336 -6.34 -7.32 -17.50
CA ILE A 336 -5.46 -6.71 -16.51
C ILE A 336 -5.46 -5.21 -16.75
N ILE A 337 -5.81 -4.45 -15.71
CA ILE A 337 -5.83 -2.99 -15.76
C ILE A 337 -4.60 -2.46 -15.02
N ASP A 338 -3.76 -1.76 -15.75
CA ASP A 338 -2.62 -1.03 -15.23
C ASP A 338 -2.89 0.48 -15.20
N ARG A 339 -2.35 1.14 -14.18
CA ARG A 339 -2.29 2.60 -14.07
C ARG A 339 -0.84 3.10 -14.22
N SER A 340 -0.08 2.38 -15.03
CA SER A 340 1.29 2.71 -15.46
C SER A 340 1.47 2.20 -16.88
N PRO A 341 2.00 3.02 -17.81
CA PRO A 341 2.03 2.63 -19.23
C PRO A 341 3.13 1.63 -19.57
N GLY A 342 4.14 1.44 -18.68
CA GLY A 342 5.26 0.57 -18.97
C GLY A 342 6.12 1.11 -20.14
N LEU A 343 6.60 2.34 -20.04
CA LEU A 343 7.41 2.98 -21.10
C LEU A 343 8.61 2.10 -21.48
N GLY A 344 8.66 1.68 -22.73
CA GLY A 344 9.68 0.77 -23.26
C GLY A 344 9.46 -0.72 -22.98
N ALA A 345 8.36 -1.10 -22.28
CA ALA A 345 7.98 -2.48 -21.97
C ALA A 345 6.47 -2.64 -21.88
N GLN A 346 6.00 -3.84 -21.54
CA GLN A 346 4.60 -4.04 -21.17
C GLN A 346 4.29 -3.39 -19.82
N PRO A 347 3.02 -3.01 -19.56
CA PRO A 347 2.60 -2.50 -18.25
C PRO A 347 3.01 -3.41 -17.09
N PRO A 348 3.37 -2.86 -15.93
CA PRO A 348 4.02 -3.62 -14.86
C PRO A 348 3.21 -4.78 -14.30
N LEU A 349 1.93 -4.55 -13.95
CA LEU A 349 1.07 -5.62 -13.43
C LEU A 349 0.80 -6.69 -14.47
N PHE A 350 0.57 -6.29 -15.72
CA PHE A 350 0.43 -7.22 -16.84
C PHE A 350 1.69 -8.07 -17.00
N SER A 351 2.88 -7.45 -17.00
CA SER A 351 4.16 -8.15 -17.13
C SER A 351 4.33 -9.20 -16.02
N ASP A 352 4.04 -8.84 -14.77
CA ASP A 352 4.21 -9.75 -13.63
C ASP A 352 3.22 -10.93 -13.72
N ILE A 353 1.96 -10.69 -14.09
CA ILE A 353 0.97 -11.77 -14.27
C ILE A 353 1.37 -12.70 -15.41
N MET A 354 1.93 -12.17 -16.50
CA MET A 354 2.39 -12.98 -17.63
C MET A 354 3.57 -13.90 -17.29
N THR A 355 4.25 -13.70 -16.16
CA THR A 355 5.30 -14.62 -15.67
C THR A 355 4.74 -15.86 -14.97
N ILE A 356 3.49 -15.81 -14.49
CA ILE A 356 2.83 -16.91 -13.77
C ILE A 356 2.69 -18.14 -14.72
N LYS A 357 3.01 -19.30 -14.22
CA LYS A 357 2.84 -20.59 -14.91
C LYS A 357 2.02 -21.52 -14.01
N PRO A 358 1.03 -22.26 -14.52
CA PRO A 358 0.64 -22.47 -15.94
C PRO A 358 -0.64 -21.69 -16.37
N LEU A 359 -0.63 -20.36 -16.43
CA LEU A 359 -1.80 -19.61 -16.93
C LEU A 359 -1.97 -19.81 -18.46
N ASN A 360 -3.24 -19.95 -18.89
CA ASN A 360 -3.56 -19.89 -20.33
C ASN A 360 -3.49 -18.43 -20.83
N LYS A 361 -2.38 -18.06 -21.41
CA LYS A 361 -2.05 -16.69 -21.80
C LYS A 361 -2.84 -16.16 -22.99
N ASN A 362 -3.49 -17.04 -23.76
CA ASN A 362 -4.26 -16.63 -24.96
C ASN A 362 -5.52 -15.83 -24.62
N ASN A 363 -6.00 -15.93 -23.38
CA ASN A 363 -7.22 -15.29 -22.92
C ASN A 363 -6.94 -14.06 -22.03
N ILE A 364 -5.68 -13.59 -21.98
CA ILE A 364 -5.26 -12.46 -21.15
C ILE A 364 -5.03 -11.23 -22.03
N SER A 365 -5.66 -10.14 -21.69
CA SER A 365 -5.47 -8.83 -22.32
C SER A 365 -5.12 -7.74 -21.33
N SER A 366 -4.47 -6.69 -21.81
CA SER A 366 -4.07 -5.52 -21.02
C SER A 366 -4.85 -4.28 -21.39
N GLN A 367 -5.22 -3.48 -20.42
CA GLN A 367 -5.78 -2.14 -20.58
C GLN A 367 -5.01 -1.16 -19.68
N ILE A 368 -4.73 0.02 -20.21
CA ILE A 368 -4.15 1.12 -19.46
C ILE A 368 -5.26 2.15 -19.22
N ILE A 369 -5.58 2.43 -17.96
CA ILE A 369 -6.71 3.31 -17.60
C ILE A 369 -6.29 4.26 -16.46
N GLY A 370 -6.71 5.51 -16.54
CA GLY A 370 -6.56 6.50 -15.46
C GLY A 370 -5.12 6.98 -15.30
N LEU A 371 -4.41 7.23 -16.40
CA LEU A 371 -3.10 7.87 -16.36
C LEU A 371 -3.25 9.37 -16.15
N GLY A 372 -2.72 9.88 -15.05
CA GLY A 372 -2.68 11.31 -14.76
C GLY A 372 -4.05 12.00 -14.80
N GLY A 373 -5.13 11.32 -14.39
CA GLY A 373 -6.46 11.88 -14.46
C GLY A 373 -7.57 10.94 -13.99
N ASP A 374 -8.79 11.25 -14.44
CA ASP A 374 -9.98 10.48 -14.09
C ASP A 374 -9.98 9.08 -14.70
N ILE A 375 -10.72 8.20 -14.07
CA ILE A 375 -10.89 6.81 -14.50
C ILE A 375 -12.08 6.77 -15.48
N ASP A 376 -11.80 6.57 -16.76
CA ASP A 376 -12.81 6.35 -17.78
C ASP A 376 -13.00 4.86 -18.06
N LEU A 377 -14.12 4.30 -17.61
CA LEU A 377 -14.48 2.90 -17.80
C LEU A 377 -15.35 2.64 -19.04
N THR A 378 -15.60 3.63 -19.89
CA THR A 378 -16.46 3.48 -21.09
C THR A 378 -16.03 2.31 -21.97
N LYS A 379 -14.72 2.11 -22.11
CA LYS A 379 -14.17 0.99 -22.88
C LYS A 379 -14.47 -0.36 -22.20
N MET A 380 -14.37 -0.41 -20.86
CA MET A 380 -14.69 -1.61 -20.10
C MET A 380 -16.17 -1.96 -20.15
N GLU A 381 -17.06 -0.96 -20.09
CA GLU A 381 -18.49 -1.16 -20.26
C GLU A 381 -18.84 -1.79 -21.63
N LYS A 382 -18.18 -1.33 -22.70
CA LYS A 382 -18.36 -1.91 -24.05
C LYS A 382 -17.88 -3.36 -24.12
N ILE A 383 -16.74 -3.68 -23.52
CA ILE A 383 -16.20 -5.05 -23.50
C ILE A 383 -17.16 -5.98 -22.74
N ILE A 384 -17.61 -5.56 -21.56
CA ILE A 384 -18.49 -6.34 -20.70
C ILE A 384 -19.86 -6.60 -21.34
N LYS A 385 -20.42 -5.64 -22.08
CA LYS A 385 -21.69 -5.83 -22.82
C LYS A 385 -21.62 -6.92 -23.88
N ASN A 386 -20.43 -7.27 -24.37
CA ASN A 386 -20.20 -8.28 -25.39
C ASN A 386 -19.92 -9.68 -24.84
N ILE A 387 -19.89 -9.86 -23.51
CA ILE A 387 -19.69 -11.12 -22.80
C ILE A 387 -21.03 -11.78 -22.47
#